data_8bb8c5a80c802d178a9043e9a6a337e0
#
_entry.id   8bb8c5a80c802d178a9043e9a6a337e0
#
_cell.length_a   1.000
_cell.length_b   1.000
_cell.length_c   1.000
_cell.angle_alpha   90.00
_cell.angle_beta   90.00
_cell.angle_gamma   90.00
#
_symmetry.space_group_name_H-M   'P 1'
#
loop_
_entity.id
_entity.type
_entity.pdbx_description
1 polymer ?
#
loop_
_entity_poly.entity_id
_entity_poly.type
_entity_poly.pdbx_seq_one_letter_code
_entity_poly.pdbx_strand_id
1 'polypeptide(L)'
;QCRFIKNLPMSIPYKNNLELRGECVISWDEFKRINKDLDIPFSHPRNLAAGTLRNLDLNIIKDRNLSFVVFECVTDMKEDSKSETLIDVHNMGFEIVPFTKLNSTVDQVCDALQPEFYQYPTDGVIFELDSRKLSESLGATSHHECCRMALKWEDELYETKLNDIEWNTSKTGLINPVAVFEAVDLDGAITTRATLHNISYIENLQLGIGDTIQVYRANMVIPKVHSNLTMSNTWKLPDKCPCCGGDVEMHNE
;
A
#
# COMPACT_ATOMS: atom_id res chain seq x y z
N GLN A 1 0.12 22.79 -7.33
CA GLN A 1 1.00 21.60 -7.30
C GLN A 1 0.86 20.77 -8.59
N CYS A 2 -0.35 20.46 -9.08
CA CYS A 2 -0.56 19.63 -10.30
C CYS A 2 0.21 20.11 -11.55
N ARG A 3 0.47 21.42 -11.68
CA ARG A 3 1.23 21.97 -12.82
C ARG A 3 2.69 21.52 -12.88
N PHE A 4 3.20 20.91 -11.81
CA PHE A 4 4.59 20.43 -11.72
C PHE A 4 4.69 18.91 -11.91
N ILE A 5 3.57 18.23 -12.11
CA ILE A 5 3.55 16.82 -12.52
C ILE A 5 3.88 16.78 -14.01
N LYS A 6 5.01 16.18 -14.35
CA LYS A 6 5.62 16.32 -15.68
C LYS A 6 4.78 15.74 -16.83
N ASN A 7 4.08 14.66 -16.59
CA ASN A 7 3.34 13.92 -17.60
C ASN A 7 1.85 14.31 -17.67
N LEU A 8 1.42 15.36 -16.97
CA LEU A 8 0.06 15.87 -17.13
C LEU A 8 0.00 16.78 -18.35
N PRO A 9 -0.88 16.49 -19.34
CA PRO A 9 -1.07 17.34 -20.51
C PRO A 9 -1.64 18.70 -20.10
N MET A 10 -1.08 19.78 -20.62
CA MET A 10 -1.54 21.15 -20.35
C MET A 10 -2.86 21.48 -21.05
N SER A 11 -3.22 20.73 -22.07
CA SER A 11 -4.49 20.81 -22.80
C SER A 11 -4.80 19.46 -23.42
N ILE A 12 -6.07 19.13 -23.52
CA ILE A 12 -6.57 17.90 -24.13
C ILE A 12 -7.63 18.20 -25.18
N PRO A 13 -7.81 17.33 -26.20
CA PRO A 13 -8.81 17.52 -27.24
C PRO A 13 -10.25 17.29 -26.75
N TYR A 14 -10.45 16.71 -25.58
CA TYR A 14 -11.75 16.41 -25.00
C TYR A 14 -12.38 17.68 -24.40
N LYS A 15 -13.62 17.97 -24.77
CA LYS A 15 -14.30 19.23 -24.39
C LYS A 15 -15.36 19.10 -23.31
N ASN A 16 -15.72 17.88 -22.93
CA ASN A 16 -16.68 17.63 -21.87
C ASN A 16 -15.95 17.44 -20.53
N ASN A 17 -16.69 17.27 -19.44
CA ASN A 17 -16.12 16.93 -18.16
C ASN A 17 -15.41 15.57 -18.23
N LEU A 18 -14.18 15.51 -17.78
CA LEU A 18 -13.37 14.31 -17.73
C LEU A 18 -12.90 14.09 -16.28
N GLU A 19 -13.29 12.95 -15.72
CA GLU A 19 -12.85 12.52 -14.39
C GLU A 19 -11.98 11.27 -14.53
N LEU A 20 -10.73 11.38 -14.11
CA LEU A 20 -9.74 10.31 -14.15
C LEU A 20 -9.25 10.01 -12.74
N ARG A 21 -9.08 8.73 -12.43
CA ARG A 21 -8.40 8.26 -11.22
C ARG A 21 -7.04 7.71 -11.59
N GLY A 22 -6.06 8.04 -10.76
CA GLY A 22 -4.69 7.62 -10.97
C GLY A 22 -3.87 7.79 -9.71
N GLU A 23 -2.62 7.34 -9.78
CA GLU A 23 -1.66 7.53 -8.71
C GLU A 23 -0.52 8.46 -9.11
N CYS A 24 -0.07 9.28 -8.14
CA CYS A 24 1.15 10.04 -8.28
C CYS A 24 2.31 9.18 -7.80
N VAL A 25 3.24 8.92 -8.69
CA VAL A 25 4.35 7.99 -8.48
C VAL A 25 5.70 8.61 -8.83
N ILE A 26 6.77 8.02 -8.33
CA ILE A 26 8.15 8.30 -8.69
C ILE A 26 8.77 6.99 -9.16
N SER A 27 9.49 7.01 -10.29
CA SER A 27 10.18 5.83 -10.81
C SER A 27 11.34 5.42 -9.93
N TRP A 28 11.77 4.16 -10.04
CA TRP A 28 12.94 3.64 -9.33
C TRP A 28 14.21 4.41 -9.66
N ASP A 29 14.40 4.81 -10.90
CA ASP A 29 15.59 5.56 -11.33
C ASP A 29 15.60 6.96 -10.73
N GLU A 30 14.46 7.63 -10.72
CA GLU A 30 14.32 8.94 -10.12
C GLU A 30 14.49 8.91 -8.59
N PHE A 31 13.96 7.88 -7.97
CA PHE A 31 14.15 7.61 -6.53
C PHE A 31 15.63 7.45 -6.18
N LYS A 32 16.37 6.65 -6.98
CA LYS A 32 17.82 6.49 -6.79
C LYS A 32 18.57 7.81 -7.00
N ARG A 33 18.18 8.60 -8.02
CA ARG A 33 18.78 9.92 -8.29
C ARG A 33 18.63 10.85 -7.09
N ILE A 34 17.42 10.97 -6.57
CA ILE A 34 17.11 11.92 -5.46
C ILE A 34 17.79 11.46 -4.18
N ASN A 35 17.71 10.18 -3.84
CA ASN A 35 18.29 9.66 -2.59
C ASN A 35 19.81 9.79 -2.52
N LYS A 36 20.51 9.84 -3.68
CA LYS A 36 21.96 9.98 -3.72
C LYS A 36 22.46 11.26 -3.07
N ASP A 37 21.66 12.34 -3.15
CA ASP A 37 22.04 13.67 -2.72
C ASP A 37 21.39 14.09 -1.38
N LEU A 38 20.71 13.15 -0.69
CA LEU A 38 20.06 13.43 0.59
C LEU A 38 20.86 12.89 1.77
N ASP A 39 21.02 13.71 2.80
CA ASP A 39 21.62 13.31 4.09
C ASP A 39 20.82 12.19 4.76
N ILE A 40 19.49 12.24 4.64
CA ILE A 40 18.56 11.21 5.13
C ILE A 40 17.74 10.72 3.92
N PRO A 41 18.10 9.58 3.35
CA PRO A 41 17.39 9.03 2.20
C PRO A 41 15.98 8.56 2.58
N PHE A 42 15.07 8.63 1.63
CA PHE A 42 13.76 8.01 1.75
C PHE A 42 13.88 6.49 1.68
N SER A 43 13.07 5.79 2.44
CA SER A 43 13.07 4.33 2.47
C SER A 43 12.40 3.69 1.25
N HIS A 44 11.46 4.38 0.60
CA HIS A 44 10.70 3.83 -0.53
C HIS A 44 10.18 4.94 -1.46
N PRO A 45 10.07 4.71 -2.80
CA PRO A 45 9.53 5.69 -3.74
C PRO A 45 8.13 6.21 -3.38
N ARG A 46 7.26 5.39 -2.79
CA ARG A 46 5.93 5.80 -2.30
C ARG A 46 6.02 6.93 -1.26
N ASN A 47 6.94 6.80 -0.31
CA ASN A 47 7.16 7.81 0.73
C ASN A 47 7.72 9.11 0.14
N LEU A 48 8.62 8.99 -0.83
CA LEU A 48 9.16 10.14 -1.56
C LEU A 48 8.06 10.84 -2.36
N ALA A 49 7.20 10.12 -3.09
CA ALA A 49 6.09 10.67 -3.85
C ALA A 49 5.10 11.41 -2.94
N ALA A 50 4.67 10.76 -1.85
CA ALA A 50 3.75 11.36 -0.86
C ALA A 50 4.36 12.62 -0.19
N GLY A 51 5.63 12.57 0.19
CA GLY A 51 6.37 13.71 0.75
C GLY A 51 6.54 14.85 -0.24
N THR A 52 6.74 14.54 -1.52
CA THR A 52 6.82 15.50 -2.60
C THR A 52 5.50 16.24 -2.81
N LEU A 53 4.37 15.49 -2.89
CA LEU A 53 3.04 16.08 -3.05
C LEU A 53 2.63 16.99 -1.88
N ARG A 54 3.08 16.68 -0.67
CA ARG A 54 2.78 17.47 0.54
C ARG A 54 3.74 18.65 0.74
N ASN A 55 4.81 18.71 -0.06
CA ASN A 55 5.79 19.76 0.10
C ASN A 55 5.22 21.13 -0.28
N LEU A 56 5.57 22.16 0.49
CA LEU A 56 5.16 23.55 0.26
C LEU A 56 6.11 24.25 -0.70
N ASP A 57 7.35 23.79 -0.82
CA ASP A 57 8.32 24.34 -1.76
C ASP A 57 8.09 23.75 -3.16
N LEU A 58 7.65 24.62 -4.07
CA LEU A 58 7.34 24.26 -5.45
C LEU A 58 8.59 23.87 -6.26
N ASN A 59 9.78 24.35 -5.87
CA ASN A 59 11.03 23.98 -6.55
C ASN A 59 11.38 22.53 -6.29
N ILE A 60 11.15 22.04 -5.06
CA ILE A 60 11.33 20.63 -4.71
C ILE A 60 10.40 19.74 -5.52
N ILE A 61 9.11 20.15 -5.65
CA ILE A 61 8.14 19.38 -6.45
C ILE A 61 8.57 19.32 -7.91
N LYS A 62 9.03 20.45 -8.46
CA LYS A 62 9.48 20.56 -9.86
C LYS A 62 10.70 19.70 -10.15
N ASP A 63 11.65 19.62 -9.20
CA ASP A 63 12.89 18.86 -9.37
C ASP A 63 12.70 17.34 -9.28
N ARG A 64 11.70 16.89 -8.54
CA ARG A 64 11.51 15.46 -8.21
C ARG A 64 10.70 14.66 -9.23
N ASN A 65 10.52 15.12 -10.44
CA ASN A 65 9.94 14.37 -11.58
C ASN A 65 8.76 13.46 -11.23
N LEU A 66 7.79 13.99 -10.49
CA LEU A 66 6.57 13.26 -10.14
C LEU A 66 5.76 12.97 -11.40
N SER A 67 5.27 11.74 -11.54
CA SER A 67 4.38 11.29 -12.62
C SER A 67 2.99 10.98 -12.08
N PHE A 68 1.97 11.18 -12.90
CA PHE A 68 0.60 10.75 -12.64
C PHE A 68 0.23 9.65 -13.63
N VAL A 69 -0.08 8.45 -13.12
CA VAL A 69 -0.43 7.28 -13.92
C VAL A 69 -1.91 6.98 -13.71
N VAL A 70 -2.69 7.01 -14.80
CA VAL A 70 -4.14 6.79 -14.78
C VAL A 70 -4.43 5.30 -14.81
N PHE A 71 -5.28 4.83 -13.91
CA PHE A 71 -5.77 3.46 -13.89
C PHE A 71 -7.28 3.34 -14.14
N GLU A 72 -8.03 4.45 -14.07
CA GLU A 72 -9.48 4.43 -14.27
C GLU A 72 -9.98 5.75 -14.87
N CYS A 73 -10.90 5.64 -15.82
CA CYS A 73 -11.72 6.75 -16.29
C CYS A 73 -13.14 6.60 -15.73
N VAL A 74 -13.51 7.54 -14.84
CA VAL A 74 -14.83 7.55 -14.19
C VAL A 74 -15.90 8.10 -15.13
N THR A 75 -15.52 9.04 -16.00
CA THR A 75 -16.44 9.61 -16.99
C THR A 75 -16.98 8.51 -17.91
N ASP A 76 -18.30 8.49 -18.06
CA ASP A 76 -18.94 7.60 -19.01
C ASP A 76 -18.58 8.01 -20.45
N MET A 77 -17.58 7.32 -20.98
CA MET A 77 -17.22 7.38 -22.38
C MET A 77 -18.06 6.31 -23.09
N LYS A 78 -18.50 6.57 -24.29
CA LYS A 78 -19.49 5.75 -25.04
C LYS A 78 -19.13 4.27 -25.22
N GLU A 79 -17.88 3.91 -24.94
CA GLU A 79 -17.34 2.56 -25.07
C GLU A 79 -17.72 1.68 -23.87
N ASP A 80 -18.22 0.47 -24.11
CA ASP A 80 -18.47 -0.52 -23.05
C ASP A 80 -17.17 -1.10 -22.50
N SER A 81 -16.06 -1.04 -23.23
CA SER A 81 -14.76 -1.57 -22.86
C SER A 81 -13.94 -0.58 -22.02
N LYS A 82 -13.51 -1.00 -20.82
CA LYS A 82 -12.62 -0.23 -19.96
C LYS A 82 -11.23 -0.06 -20.57
N SER A 83 -10.71 -1.09 -21.22
CA SER A 83 -9.39 -1.06 -21.88
C SER A 83 -9.37 -0.10 -23.07
N GLU A 84 -10.43 -0.05 -23.90
CA GLU A 84 -10.54 0.91 -24.99
C GLU A 84 -10.65 2.34 -24.46
N THR A 85 -11.39 2.54 -23.36
CA THR A 85 -11.45 3.85 -22.69
C THR A 85 -10.08 4.31 -22.19
N LEU A 86 -9.27 3.41 -21.62
CA LEU A 86 -7.90 3.74 -21.20
C LEU A 86 -7.00 4.09 -22.40
N ILE A 87 -7.16 3.40 -23.53
CA ILE A 87 -6.45 3.74 -24.78
C ILE A 87 -6.82 5.16 -25.25
N ASP A 88 -8.12 5.52 -25.20
CA ASP A 88 -8.56 6.87 -25.53
C ASP A 88 -7.96 7.93 -24.61
N VAL A 89 -7.91 7.66 -23.31
CA VAL A 89 -7.25 8.52 -22.31
C VAL A 89 -5.75 8.67 -22.63
N HIS A 90 -5.08 7.58 -23.00
CA HIS A 90 -3.68 7.63 -23.45
C HIS A 90 -3.50 8.50 -24.71
N ASN A 91 -4.39 8.35 -25.69
CA ASN A 91 -4.38 9.16 -26.92
C ASN A 91 -4.62 10.67 -26.64
N MET A 92 -5.24 11.01 -25.51
CA MET A 92 -5.37 12.40 -25.05
C MET A 92 -4.07 12.94 -24.42
N GLY A 93 -3.04 12.11 -24.25
CA GLY A 93 -1.72 12.50 -23.71
C GLY A 93 -1.50 12.15 -22.26
N PHE A 94 -2.36 11.37 -21.62
CA PHE A 94 -2.12 10.87 -20.26
C PHE A 94 -1.29 9.60 -20.27
N GLU A 95 -0.46 9.42 -19.26
CA GLU A 95 0.17 8.15 -18.98
C GLU A 95 -0.86 7.24 -18.28
N ILE A 96 -1.00 6.02 -18.76
CA ILE A 96 -1.92 5.02 -18.20
C ILE A 96 -1.17 3.85 -17.60
N VAL A 97 -1.80 3.15 -16.67
CA VAL A 97 -1.29 1.89 -16.16
C VAL A 97 -1.12 0.89 -17.32
N PRO A 98 0.01 0.17 -17.41
CA PRO A 98 0.15 -0.88 -18.41
C PRO A 98 -0.88 -1.98 -18.16
N PHE A 99 -1.53 -2.45 -19.23
CA PHE A 99 -2.49 -3.54 -19.17
C PHE A 99 -2.34 -4.47 -20.36
N THR A 100 -2.85 -5.68 -20.21
CA THR A 100 -2.98 -6.65 -21.29
C THR A 100 -4.32 -7.36 -21.20
N LYS A 101 -4.91 -7.72 -22.34
CA LYS A 101 -6.10 -8.59 -22.35
C LYS A 101 -5.67 -10.01 -22.10
N LEU A 102 -6.38 -10.67 -21.18
CA LEU A 102 -6.04 -12.03 -20.77
C LEU A 102 -6.52 -13.00 -21.85
N ASN A 103 -5.59 -13.66 -22.52
CA ASN A 103 -5.86 -14.72 -23.49
C ASN A 103 -5.35 -16.09 -23.01
N SER A 104 -4.90 -16.15 -21.74
CA SER A 104 -4.27 -17.31 -21.09
C SER A 104 -4.94 -17.58 -19.75
N THR A 105 -4.55 -18.66 -19.09
CA THR A 105 -4.99 -18.90 -17.71
C THR A 105 -4.34 -17.90 -16.75
N VAL A 106 -4.99 -17.65 -15.62
CA VAL A 106 -4.48 -16.75 -14.57
C VAL A 106 -3.08 -17.18 -14.11
N ASP A 107 -2.86 -18.49 -13.93
CA ASP A 107 -1.56 -19.04 -13.50
C ASP A 107 -0.44 -18.68 -14.47
N GLN A 108 -0.65 -18.84 -15.78
CA GLN A 108 0.35 -18.48 -16.79
C GLN A 108 0.68 -16.98 -16.81
N VAL A 109 -0.29 -16.14 -16.48
CA VAL A 109 -0.07 -14.69 -16.38
C VAL A 109 0.70 -14.36 -15.12
N CYS A 110 0.35 -14.97 -13.98
CA CYS A 110 1.06 -14.77 -12.71
C CYS A 110 2.56 -15.13 -12.83
N ASP A 111 2.87 -16.26 -13.50
CA ASP A 111 4.25 -16.70 -13.73
C ASP A 111 5.05 -15.73 -14.62
N ALA A 112 4.37 -15.03 -15.53
CA ALA A 112 4.99 -14.08 -16.43
C ALA A 112 5.17 -12.67 -15.87
N LEU A 113 4.46 -12.35 -14.77
CA LEU A 113 4.50 -11.03 -14.16
C LEU A 113 5.55 -11.01 -13.03
N GLN A 114 6.59 -10.20 -13.20
CA GLN A 114 7.63 -9.99 -12.19
C GLN A 114 7.71 -8.52 -11.82
N PRO A 115 7.82 -8.17 -10.52
CA PRO A 115 7.85 -6.79 -10.05
C PRO A 115 8.96 -5.95 -10.68
N GLU A 116 10.11 -6.58 -11.00
CA GLU A 116 11.30 -5.94 -11.54
C GLU A 116 11.11 -5.35 -12.95
N PHE A 117 10.08 -5.78 -13.67
CA PHE A 117 9.82 -5.27 -15.03
C PHE A 117 9.11 -3.91 -15.06
N TYR A 118 8.68 -3.41 -13.89
CA TYR A 118 7.95 -2.15 -13.81
C TYR A 118 8.87 -1.00 -13.42
N GLN A 119 8.77 0.11 -14.15
CA GLN A 119 9.53 1.32 -13.84
C GLN A 119 9.08 2.00 -12.54
N TYR A 120 7.85 1.74 -12.10
CA TYR A 120 7.28 2.23 -10.84
C TYR A 120 7.15 1.10 -9.83
N PRO A 121 7.24 1.40 -8.52
CA PRO A 121 6.99 0.40 -7.49
C PRO A 121 5.56 -0.12 -7.57
N THR A 122 5.40 -1.42 -7.58
CA THR A 122 4.10 -2.10 -7.59
C THR A 122 4.04 -3.16 -6.51
N ASP A 123 2.88 -3.34 -5.89
CA ASP A 123 2.62 -4.36 -4.85
C ASP A 123 1.76 -5.51 -5.38
N GLY A 124 1.45 -5.52 -6.67
CA GLY A 124 0.66 -6.57 -7.29
C GLY A 124 0.04 -6.20 -8.63
N VAL A 125 -0.88 -7.03 -9.07
CA VAL A 125 -1.63 -6.89 -10.33
C VAL A 125 -3.12 -6.95 -10.04
N ILE A 126 -3.90 -6.17 -10.78
CA ILE A 126 -5.36 -6.21 -10.71
C ILE A 126 -5.90 -6.92 -11.95
N PHE A 127 -6.67 -7.97 -11.73
CA PHE A 127 -7.51 -8.59 -12.75
C PHE A 127 -8.88 -7.94 -12.71
N GLU A 128 -9.34 -7.48 -13.85
CA GLU A 128 -10.60 -6.74 -13.95
C GLU A 128 -11.38 -7.14 -15.19
N LEU A 129 -12.71 -7.15 -15.09
CA LEU A 129 -13.58 -7.36 -16.24
C LEU A 129 -13.57 -6.14 -17.16
N ASP A 130 -13.35 -6.34 -18.45
CA ASP A 130 -13.25 -5.28 -19.44
C ASP A 130 -14.61 -4.61 -19.75
N SER A 131 -15.73 -5.35 -19.72
CA SER A 131 -17.06 -4.79 -19.96
C SER A 131 -17.55 -3.99 -18.75
N ARG A 132 -17.87 -2.72 -18.97
CA ARG A 132 -18.48 -1.83 -17.95
C ARG A 132 -19.85 -2.31 -17.52
N LYS A 133 -20.71 -2.66 -18.49
CA LYS A 133 -22.07 -3.15 -18.20
C LYS A 133 -22.07 -4.41 -17.35
N LEU A 134 -21.18 -5.34 -17.66
CA LEU A 134 -21.03 -6.55 -16.85
C LEU A 134 -20.49 -6.21 -15.45
N SER A 135 -19.51 -5.33 -15.35
CA SER A 135 -18.96 -4.87 -14.07
C SER A 135 -20.04 -4.24 -13.19
N GLU A 136 -20.85 -3.33 -13.75
CA GLU A 136 -21.96 -2.69 -13.04
C GLU A 136 -23.02 -3.69 -12.58
N SER A 137 -23.31 -4.72 -13.41
CA SER A 137 -24.29 -5.75 -13.05
C SER A 137 -23.88 -6.63 -11.87
N LEU A 138 -22.57 -6.78 -11.62
CA LEU A 138 -22.03 -7.52 -10.48
C LEU A 138 -22.06 -6.72 -9.18
N GLY A 139 -22.18 -5.38 -9.29
CA GLY A 139 -22.26 -4.50 -8.16
C GLY A 139 -20.96 -4.43 -7.35
N ALA A 140 -21.09 -3.96 -6.11
CA ALA A 140 -20.00 -3.79 -5.18
C ALA A 140 -20.42 -4.23 -3.76
N THR A 141 -19.44 -4.68 -2.98
CA THR A 141 -19.57 -4.81 -1.52
C THR A 141 -19.45 -3.43 -0.86
N SER A 142 -19.50 -3.36 0.47
CA SER A 142 -19.25 -2.11 1.20
C SER A 142 -17.86 -1.49 0.94
N HIS A 143 -16.90 -2.28 0.43
CA HIS A 143 -15.50 -1.88 0.30
C HIS A 143 -14.89 -2.13 -1.07
N HIS A 144 -15.44 -3.05 -1.89
CA HIS A 144 -14.82 -3.50 -3.14
C HIS A 144 -15.85 -3.73 -4.24
N GLU A 145 -15.48 -3.40 -5.46
CA GLU A 145 -16.22 -3.79 -6.67
C GLU A 145 -16.04 -5.29 -6.94
N CYS A 146 -17.13 -5.98 -7.25
CA CYS A 146 -17.10 -7.44 -7.49
C CYS A 146 -16.42 -7.82 -8.82
N CYS A 147 -16.18 -6.86 -9.69
CA CYS A 147 -15.57 -7.07 -11.01
C CYS A 147 -14.03 -7.06 -10.98
N ARG A 148 -13.41 -6.83 -9.81
CA ARG A 148 -11.96 -6.70 -9.67
C ARG A 148 -11.42 -7.71 -8.65
N MET A 149 -10.23 -8.25 -8.94
CA MET A 149 -9.47 -9.08 -8.02
C MET A 149 -8.00 -8.65 -8.05
N ALA A 150 -7.40 -8.44 -6.88
CA ALA A 150 -6.00 -8.13 -6.76
C ALA A 150 -5.18 -9.39 -6.48
N LEU A 151 -4.12 -9.62 -7.23
CA LEU A 151 -3.04 -10.52 -6.91
C LEU A 151 -1.87 -9.68 -6.38
N LYS A 152 -1.53 -9.86 -5.13
CA LYS A 152 -0.38 -9.19 -4.51
C LYS A 152 0.84 -10.09 -4.55
N TRP A 153 2.02 -9.47 -4.67
CA TRP A 153 3.28 -10.18 -4.51
C TRP A 153 3.39 -10.70 -3.09
N GLU A 154 4.12 -11.79 -2.90
CA GLU A 154 4.45 -12.27 -1.57
C GLU A 154 5.35 -11.24 -0.87
N ASP A 155 4.99 -10.92 0.38
CA ASP A 155 5.80 -10.04 1.21
C ASP A 155 7.07 -10.77 1.65
N GLU A 156 8.21 -10.09 1.64
CA GLU A 156 9.43 -10.62 2.25
C GLU A 156 9.29 -10.71 3.76
N LEU A 157 9.62 -11.88 4.33
CA LEU A 157 9.54 -12.13 5.76
C LEU A 157 10.92 -12.01 6.40
N TYR A 158 11.01 -11.24 7.45
CA TYR A 158 12.23 -11.00 8.21
C TYR A 158 12.10 -11.54 9.64
N GLU A 159 13.11 -12.25 10.10
CA GLU A 159 13.12 -12.79 11.47
C GLU A 159 13.70 -11.78 12.45
N THR A 160 13.06 -11.68 13.61
CA THR A 160 13.50 -10.81 14.71
C THR A 160 13.01 -11.36 16.05
N LYS A 161 13.51 -10.80 17.15
CA LYS A 161 13.19 -11.24 18.50
C LYS A 161 12.20 -10.30 19.15
N LEU A 162 11.10 -10.85 19.68
CA LEU A 162 10.09 -10.08 20.42
C LEU A 162 10.64 -9.71 21.81
N ASN A 163 10.85 -8.42 22.03
CA ASN A 163 11.40 -7.91 23.28
C ASN A 163 10.32 -7.55 24.30
N ASP A 164 9.16 -7.04 23.82
CA ASP A 164 8.06 -6.61 24.67
C ASP A 164 6.74 -6.53 23.89
N ILE A 165 5.63 -6.45 24.63
CA ILE A 165 4.31 -6.08 24.11
C ILE A 165 3.84 -4.85 24.85
N GLU A 166 3.90 -3.71 24.19
CA GLU A 166 3.40 -2.44 24.74
C GLU A 166 1.89 -2.32 24.56
N TRP A 167 1.24 -1.79 25.59
CA TRP A 167 -0.21 -1.55 25.61
C TRP A 167 -0.49 -0.06 25.58
N ASN A 168 -1.06 0.44 24.50
CA ASN A 168 -1.30 1.87 24.28
C ASN A 168 -2.78 2.21 24.30
N THR A 169 -3.19 3.11 25.17
CA THR A 169 -4.57 3.57 25.27
C THR A 169 -4.86 4.63 24.21
N SER A 170 -5.88 4.39 23.36
CA SER A 170 -6.35 5.33 22.36
C SER A 170 -7.23 6.43 22.98
N LYS A 171 -7.57 7.46 22.17
CA LYS A 171 -8.49 8.53 22.57
C LYS A 171 -9.90 8.04 22.92
N THR A 172 -10.29 6.89 22.41
CA THR A 172 -11.60 6.26 22.67
C THR A 172 -11.60 5.34 23.88
N GLY A 173 -10.45 5.20 24.57
CA GLY A 173 -10.30 4.31 25.71
C GLY A 173 -9.87 2.88 25.35
N LEU A 174 -9.84 2.51 24.07
CA LEU A 174 -9.37 1.19 23.63
C LEU A 174 -7.88 1.03 23.89
N ILE A 175 -7.48 -0.12 24.42
CA ILE A 175 -6.08 -0.48 24.67
C ILE A 175 -5.60 -1.36 23.52
N ASN A 176 -4.65 -0.83 22.73
CA ASN A 176 -4.11 -1.50 21.57
C ASN A 176 -2.71 -2.06 21.84
N PRO A 177 -2.48 -3.35 21.56
CA PRO A 177 -1.18 -3.95 21.71
C PRO A 177 -0.25 -3.63 20.53
N VAL A 178 1.04 -3.43 20.86
CA VAL A 178 2.11 -3.18 19.87
C VAL A 178 3.29 -4.08 20.23
N ALA A 179 3.73 -4.90 19.28
CA ALA A 179 4.96 -5.68 19.41
C ALA A 179 6.17 -4.75 19.37
N VAL A 180 7.09 -4.91 20.31
CA VAL A 180 8.41 -4.29 20.31
C VAL A 180 9.44 -5.38 20.12
N PHE A 181 10.31 -5.25 19.12
CA PHE A 181 11.27 -6.28 18.74
C PHE A 181 12.64 -5.70 18.42
N GLU A 182 13.66 -6.56 18.31
CA GLU A 182 14.98 -6.15 17.87
C GLU A 182 14.91 -5.46 16.51
N ALA A 183 15.73 -4.42 16.32
CA ALA A 183 15.73 -3.63 15.11
C ALA A 183 16.02 -4.51 13.88
N VAL A 184 15.12 -4.45 12.90
CA VAL A 184 15.23 -5.16 11.64
C VAL A 184 15.01 -4.19 10.48
N ASP A 185 15.79 -4.36 9.41
CA ASP A 185 15.60 -3.60 8.19
C ASP A 185 14.47 -4.24 7.37
N LEU A 186 13.34 -3.55 7.30
CA LEU A 186 12.22 -3.92 6.46
C LEU A 186 12.21 -3.02 5.22
N ASP A 187 12.68 -3.52 4.10
CA ASP A 187 12.70 -2.82 2.82
C ASP A 187 13.35 -1.41 2.90
N GLY A 188 14.53 -1.32 3.50
CA GLY A 188 15.28 -0.07 3.64
C GLY A 188 14.83 0.83 4.79
N ALA A 189 13.97 0.35 5.71
CA ALA A 189 13.62 1.11 6.91
C ALA A 189 13.76 0.29 8.18
N ILE A 190 14.67 0.74 9.05
CA ILE A 190 14.89 0.14 10.36
C ILE A 190 13.60 0.24 11.18
N THR A 191 13.06 -0.90 11.55
CA THR A 191 11.78 -1.04 12.23
C THR A 191 11.96 -1.82 13.52
N THR A 192 11.31 -1.37 14.60
CA THR A 192 11.37 -2.00 15.93
C THR A 192 9.99 -2.28 16.51
N ARG A 193 8.92 -1.91 15.79
CA ARG A 193 7.55 -1.95 16.30
C ARG A 193 6.57 -2.36 15.21
N ALA A 194 5.58 -3.19 15.58
CA ALA A 194 4.47 -3.56 14.70
C ALA A 194 3.15 -3.64 15.48
N THR A 195 2.05 -3.32 14.84
CA THR A 195 0.73 -3.47 15.46
C THR A 195 0.38 -4.94 15.66
N LEU A 196 -0.23 -5.25 16.81
CA LEU A 196 -0.81 -6.57 17.11
C LEU A 196 -2.35 -6.55 17.04
N HIS A 197 -2.92 -5.45 16.56
CA HIS A 197 -4.35 -5.25 16.34
C HIS A 197 -5.20 -5.42 17.59
N ASN A 198 -5.34 -6.64 18.09
CA ASN A 198 -6.18 -7.02 19.25
C ASN A 198 -5.60 -8.24 19.98
N ILE A 199 -6.24 -8.63 21.06
CA ILE A 199 -5.82 -9.76 21.90
C ILE A 199 -5.90 -11.09 21.15
N SER A 200 -6.97 -11.32 20.38
CA SER A 200 -7.12 -12.55 19.61
C SER A 200 -5.98 -12.78 18.62
N TYR A 201 -5.38 -11.71 18.10
CA TYR A 201 -4.21 -11.82 17.23
C TYR A 201 -2.97 -12.32 17.99
N ILE A 202 -2.77 -11.86 19.24
CA ILE A 202 -1.68 -12.32 20.12
C ILE A 202 -1.88 -13.79 20.49
N GLU A 203 -3.12 -14.18 20.84
CA GLU A 203 -3.49 -15.56 21.18
C GLU A 203 -3.27 -16.52 20.01
N ASN A 204 -3.72 -16.14 18.82
CA ASN A 204 -3.55 -16.96 17.62
C ASN A 204 -2.08 -17.18 17.26
N LEU A 205 -1.23 -16.18 17.49
CA LEU A 205 0.21 -16.28 17.29
C LEU A 205 0.95 -16.88 18.49
N GLN A 206 0.26 -17.15 19.61
CA GLN A 206 0.85 -17.67 20.85
C GLN A 206 2.12 -16.92 21.26
N LEU A 207 2.05 -15.57 21.21
CA LEU A 207 3.22 -14.72 21.43
C LEU A 207 3.73 -14.81 22.87
N GLY A 208 5.03 -14.61 23.02
CA GLY A 208 5.67 -14.44 24.33
C GLY A 208 6.97 -13.66 24.23
N ILE A 209 7.35 -13.01 25.32
CA ILE A 209 8.56 -12.23 25.37
C ILE A 209 9.78 -13.16 25.15
N GLY A 210 10.64 -12.77 24.22
CA GLY A 210 11.81 -13.54 23.81
C GLY A 210 11.57 -14.48 22.63
N ASP A 211 10.35 -14.58 22.11
CA ASP A 211 10.04 -15.38 20.94
C ASP A 211 10.74 -14.85 19.68
N THR A 212 11.08 -15.77 18.78
CA THR A 212 11.49 -15.44 17.42
C THR A 212 10.25 -15.31 16.56
N ILE A 213 10.03 -14.12 16.02
CA ILE A 213 8.86 -13.78 15.20
C ILE A 213 9.29 -13.42 13.79
N GLN A 214 8.40 -13.65 12.83
CA GLN A 214 8.56 -13.16 11.46
C GLN A 214 7.72 -11.90 11.26
N VAL A 215 8.34 -10.86 10.73
CA VAL A 215 7.72 -9.56 10.49
C VAL A 215 7.86 -9.16 9.03
N TYR A 216 6.94 -8.34 8.55
CA TYR A 216 6.93 -7.85 7.18
C TYR A 216 6.26 -6.47 7.09
N ARG A 217 6.30 -5.85 5.92
CA ARG A 217 5.56 -4.62 5.64
C ARG A 217 4.34 -4.86 4.77
N ALA A 218 3.17 -4.90 5.38
CA ALA A 218 1.93 -4.97 4.62
C ALA A 218 1.76 -3.71 3.76
N ASN A 219 1.49 -3.92 2.48
CA ASN A 219 1.36 -2.86 1.47
C ASN A 219 2.59 -1.93 1.41
N MET A 220 3.79 -2.45 1.69
CA MET A 220 5.06 -1.70 1.71
C MET A 220 5.11 -0.54 2.74
N VAL A 221 4.16 -0.47 3.67
CA VAL A 221 4.01 0.67 4.60
C VAL A 221 3.91 0.25 6.05
N ILE A 222 3.02 -0.68 6.38
CA ILE A 222 2.61 -0.98 7.75
C ILE A 222 3.34 -2.22 8.27
N PRO A 223 4.24 -2.09 9.28
CA PRO A 223 4.87 -3.26 9.89
C PRO A 223 3.82 -4.15 10.57
N LYS A 224 3.91 -5.45 10.32
CA LYS A 224 3.06 -6.48 10.91
C LYS A 224 3.89 -7.68 11.34
N VAL A 225 3.40 -8.37 12.36
CA VAL A 225 3.89 -9.71 12.71
C VAL A 225 3.17 -10.73 11.84
N HIS A 226 3.90 -11.54 11.11
CA HIS A 226 3.34 -12.59 10.25
C HIS A 226 3.10 -13.87 11.02
N SER A 227 4.14 -14.35 11.71
CA SER A 227 4.10 -15.61 12.44
C SER A 227 5.03 -15.57 13.64
N ASN A 228 4.85 -16.55 14.52
CA ASN A 228 5.71 -16.81 15.66
C ASN A 228 6.34 -18.20 15.50
N LEU A 229 7.65 -18.27 15.47
CA LEU A 229 8.37 -19.53 15.26
C LEU A 229 8.58 -20.32 16.57
N THR A 230 8.54 -19.64 17.71
CA THR A 230 8.84 -20.24 19.04
C THR A 230 7.58 -20.61 19.82
N MET A 231 6.53 -19.82 19.73
CA MET A 231 5.19 -20.04 20.31
C MET A 231 5.23 -20.28 21.84
N SER A 232 5.93 -19.43 22.59
CA SER A 232 6.06 -19.60 24.05
C SER A 232 4.80 -19.28 24.84
N ASN A 233 3.88 -18.49 24.27
CA ASN A 233 2.59 -18.11 24.82
C ASN A 233 2.68 -17.52 26.25
N THR A 234 3.66 -16.66 26.50
CA THR A 234 3.94 -16.10 27.84
C THR A 234 3.48 -14.65 28.00
N TRP A 235 2.73 -14.12 27.04
CA TRP A 235 2.17 -12.77 27.09
C TRP A 235 1.21 -12.57 28.28
N LYS A 236 1.02 -11.32 28.71
CA LYS A 236 0.11 -10.98 29.79
C LYS A 236 -0.69 -9.72 29.46
N LEU A 237 -1.94 -9.72 29.91
CA LEU A 237 -2.79 -8.51 29.89
C LEU A 237 -2.30 -7.52 30.94
N PRO A 238 -2.46 -6.21 30.71
CA PRO A 238 -2.27 -5.21 31.74
C PRO A 238 -3.40 -5.28 32.77
N ASP A 239 -3.07 -5.30 34.07
CA ASP A 239 -4.04 -5.32 35.16
C ASP A 239 -4.83 -3.99 35.27
N LYS A 240 -4.24 -2.91 34.79
CA LYS A 240 -4.75 -1.54 34.85
C LYS A 240 -4.49 -0.80 33.56
N CYS A 241 -5.28 0.23 33.29
CA CYS A 241 -5.04 1.10 32.16
C CYS A 241 -3.63 1.72 32.21
N PRO A 242 -2.80 1.53 31.17
CA PRO A 242 -1.42 2.05 31.17
C PRO A 242 -1.36 3.59 31.16
N CYS A 243 -2.44 4.27 30.82
CA CYS A 243 -2.48 5.73 30.78
C CYS A 243 -2.92 6.35 32.10
N CYS A 244 -3.98 5.85 32.75
CA CYS A 244 -4.58 6.47 33.92
C CYS A 244 -4.63 5.61 35.17
N GLY A 245 -4.22 4.32 35.11
CA GLY A 245 -4.27 3.39 36.22
C GLY A 245 -5.67 2.89 36.61
N GLY A 246 -6.70 3.26 35.86
CA GLY A 246 -8.07 2.80 36.07
C GLY A 246 -8.28 1.33 35.73
N ASP A 247 -9.44 0.80 36.11
CA ASP A 247 -9.82 -0.57 35.80
C ASP A 247 -10.00 -0.77 34.30
N VAL A 248 -9.72 -1.97 33.82
CA VAL A 248 -9.87 -2.37 32.43
C VAL A 248 -10.90 -3.49 32.31
N GLU A 249 -11.69 -3.47 31.26
CA GLU A 249 -12.67 -4.49 30.93
C GLU A 249 -12.38 -5.05 29.52
N MET A 250 -12.64 -6.36 29.37
CA MET A 250 -12.52 -6.98 28.06
C MET A 250 -13.90 -7.03 27.40
N HIS A 251 -13.97 -6.48 26.18
CA HIS A 251 -15.15 -6.61 25.35
C HIS A 251 -14.89 -7.62 24.24
N ASN A 252 -15.69 -8.68 24.20
CA ASN A 252 -15.72 -9.61 23.08
C ASN A 252 -16.64 -9.01 22.01
N GLU A 253 -16.10 -8.71 20.82
CA GLU A 253 -16.88 -8.41 19.63
C GLU A 253 -17.27 -9.69 18.88
#